data_04391a92eddb2052ceb8e2e05de91e4e
#
_entry.id   04391a92eddb2052ceb8e2e05de91e4e
#
_cell.length_a   1.000
_cell.length_b   1.000
_cell.length_c   1.000
_cell.angle_alpha   90.00
_cell.angle_beta   90.00
_cell.angle_gamma   90.00
#
_symmetry.space_group_name_H-M   'P 1'
#
loop_
_entity.id
_entity.type
_entity.pdbx_description
1 polymer ?
#
loop_
_entity_poly.entity_id
_entity_poly.type
_entity_poly.pdbx_seq_one_letter_code
_entity_poly.pdbx_strand_id
1 'polypeptide(L)'
;MSPLRRLGLIAAVIGTVVLMSLTANAATATWTVMPDDQSATADGLSAVSCPSVSFCLALGSNGPEPESFQWNGSDWALSARIGQEDESNLNGTSCVSATYCLAVGWNFYHGSTAAAWLWNGSSWSNLTAYNPATKWNSLNAVKCVSASYCEAVGSYSKYEGSGQHALAEVWNGSTWTGQPVNGAKGPVPGVLDAVACASASRCEAVGGGLAAGWNGTKWSPQGLPAVNGGQLHGVSCYRTGCTSVGTSSSGGGIETLAETWNGARWALQSPVGSGNVTEAVNTIWSAVHCGRASNSTVVGEWDSASNNYTLAETWNGSKWVEDTTPSPGSGGHHLTALSCTPGTQVCTAVGWTGGTGPILAERN
;
A
#
# COMPACT_ATOMS: atom_id res chain seq x y z
N MET A 1 72.53 -56.17 1.90
CA MET A 1 72.41 -54.90 1.19
C MET A 1 70.90 -54.55 1.13
N SER A 2 70.46 -53.75 2.04
CA SER A 2 69.04 -53.28 2.10
C SER A 2 69.02 -51.77 1.98
N PRO A 3 68.13 -51.15 1.15
CA PRO A 3 68.03 -49.71 1.13
C PRO A 3 67.03 -49.22 2.14
N LEU A 4 67.45 -48.21 2.89
CA LEU A 4 66.60 -47.42 3.81
C LEU A 4 65.52 -46.68 3.06
N ARG A 5 64.28 -46.87 3.53
CA ARG A 5 63.15 -46.03 3.15
C ARG A 5 63.11 -44.76 4.06
N ARG A 6 63.21 -43.57 3.47
CA ARG A 6 62.94 -42.31 4.15
C ARG A 6 61.44 -42.08 4.20
N LEU A 7 60.88 -41.98 5.42
CA LEU A 7 59.53 -41.43 5.63
C LEU A 7 59.64 -39.90 5.58
N GLY A 8 58.96 -39.33 4.63
CA GLY A 8 58.69 -37.87 4.61
C GLY A 8 57.49 -37.54 5.48
N LEU A 9 57.65 -36.74 6.52
CA LEU A 9 56.54 -36.11 7.25
C LEU A 9 55.92 -35.03 6.36
N ILE A 10 54.64 -35.19 6.05
CA ILE A 10 53.81 -34.11 5.46
C ILE A 10 53.14 -33.40 6.63
N ALA A 11 53.61 -32.19 6.94
CA ALA A 11 52.94 -31.29 7.87
C ALA A 11 51.70 -30.68 7.19
N ALA A 12 50.53 -31.09 7.64
CA ALA A 12 49.25 -30.45 7.21
C ALA A 12 49.12 -29.13 7.96
N VAL A 13 49.24 -28.02 7.22
CA VAL A 13 48.88 -26.68 7.71
C VAL A 13 47.36 -26.58 7.66
N ILE A 14 46.68 -26.66 8.80
CA ILE A 14 45.27 -26.37 8.95
C ILE A 14 45.13 -24.83 9.01
N GLY A 15 44.84 -24.23 7.87
CA GLY A 15 44.50 -22.82 7.79
C GLY A 15 43.06 -22.61 8.34
N THR A 16 43.00 -21.99 9.51
CA THR A 16 41.73 -21.50 10.08
C THR A 16 41.20 -20.36 9.19
N VAL A 17 40.18 -20.66 8.38
CA VAL A 17 39.44 -19.61 7.66
C VAL A 17 38.55 -18.94 8.69
N VAL A 18 38.95 -17.76 9.15
CA VAL A 18 38.07 -16.84 9.90
C VAL A 18 37.10 -16.23 8.91
N LEU A 19 35.88 -16.74 8.84
CA LEU A 19 34.74 -16.07 8.18
C LEU A 19 34.41 -14.86 9.03
N MET A 20 34.97 -13.70 8.69
CA MET A 20 34.44 -12.42 9.14
C MET A 20 33.08 -12.24 8.44
N SER A 21 31.98 -12.43 9.17
CA SER A 21 30.67 -11.95 8.77
C SER A 21 30.77 -10.43 8.77
N LEU A 22 30.93 -9.84 7.60
CA LEU A 22 30.65 -8.44 7.38
C LEU A 22 29.14 -8.26 7.60
N THR A 23 28.75 -7.83 8.80
CA THR A 23 27.44 -7.22 9.01
C THR A 23 27.46 -5.93 8.21
N ALA A 24 26.95 -5.96 6.98
CA ALA A 24 26.59 -4.76 6.29
C ALA A 24 25.54 -4.08 7.18
N ASN A 25 25.90 -2.99 7.85
CA ASN A 25 24.92 -2.06 8.37
C ASN A 25 24.12 -1.62 7.13
N ALA A 26 22.86 -2.05 7.06
CA ALA A 26 21.96 -1.49 6.06
C ALA A 26 21.94 0.02 6.32
N ALA A 27 22.45 0.79 5.36
CA ALA A 27 22.30 2.23 5.41
C ALA A 27 20.80 2.53 5.48
N THR A 28 20.40 3.40 6.41
CA THR A 28 19.03 3.89 6.47
C THR A 28 18.72 4.58 5.15
N ALA A 29 17.60 4.22 4.53
CA ALA A 29 17.18 4.87 3.31
C ALA A 29 16.75 6.32 3.62
N THR A 30 16.96 7.20 2.65
CA THR A 30 16.59 8.62 2.77
C THR A 30 15.52 8.95 1.74
N TRP A 31 14.47 9.58 2.22
CA TRP A 31 13.40 10.12 1.38
C TRP A 31 13.65 11.60 1.12
N THR A 32 13.39 12.03 -0.10
CA THR A 32 13.53 13.43 -0.51
C THR A 32 12.22 13.94 -1.07
N VAL A 33 11.91 15.21 -0.84
CA VAL A 33 10.75 15.86 -1.48
C VAL A 33 11.05 15.96 -2.98
N MET A 34 10.09 15.50 -3.78
CA MET A 34 10.19 15.57 -5.24
C MET A 34 9.80 16.96 -5.73
N PRO A 35 10.43 17.46 -6.80
CA PRO A 35 10.02 18.71 -7.42
C PRO A 35 8.63 18.59 -8.03
N ASP A 36 7.86 19.68 -7.93
CA ASP A 36 6.61 19.90 -8.64
C ASP A 36 6.69 21.20 -9.45
N ASP A 37 5.82 21.36 -10.44
CA ASP A 37 5.75 22.56 -11.27
C ASP A 37 4.88 23.67 -10.65
N GLN A 38 4.60 23.59 -9.36
CA GLN A 38 3.71 24.50 -8.61
C GLN A 38 2.23 24.45 -9.10
N SER A 39 1.87 23.50 -9.95
CA SER A 39 0.48 23.27 -10.36
C SER A 39 -0.28 22.35 -9.41
N ALA A 40 0.43 21.72 -8.48
CA ALA A 40 -0.16 20.85 -7.46
C ALA A 40 -0.92 21.69 -6.42
N THR A 41 -2.19 21.98 -6.69
CA THR A 41 -3.07 22.74 -5.82
C THR A 41 -3.94 21.84 -4.92
N ALA A 42 -3.71 20.52 -4.95
CA ALA A 42 -4.48 19.58 -4.15
C ALA A 42 -4.30 19.82 -2.65
N ASP A 43 -5.39 19.66 -1.91
CA ASP A 43 -5.36 19.70 -0.45
C ASP A 43 -4.60 18.49 0.13
N GLY A 44 -4.54 17.40 -0.63
CA GLY A 44 -3.79 16.19 -0.30
C GLY A 44 -3.92 15.12 -1.38
N LEU A 45 -3.01 14.15 -1.33
CA LEU A 45 -3.00 13.00 -2.24
C LEU A 45 -3.40 11.73 -1.51
N SER A 46 -4.30 10.94 -2.11
CA SER A 46 -4.88 9.73 -1.55
C SER A 46 -4.26 8.44 -2.07
N ALA A 47 -3.75 8.44 -3.30
CA ALA A 47 -3.24 7.25 -3.96
C ALA A 47 -2.11 7.56 -4.92
N VAL A 48 -1.22 6.57 -5.15
CA VAL A 48 -0.14 6.66 -6.13
C VAL A 48 0.13 5.30 -6.77
N SER A 49 0.49 5.31 -8.05
CA SER A 49 0.92 4.11 -8.78
C SER A 49 2.03 4.42 -9.78
N CYS A 50 3.17 3.73 -9.66
CA CYS A 50 4.38 3.93 -10.46
C CYS A 50 4.70 2.64 -11.25
N PRO A 51 4.22 2.49 -12.49
CA PRO A 51 4.59 1.36 -13.33
C PRO A 51 6.03 1.44 -13.86
N SER A 52 6.66 2.63 -13.85
CA SER A 52 8.05 2.84 -14.24
C SER A 52 8.66 4.03 -13.48
N VAL A 53 9.99 4.14 -13.48
CA VAL A 53 10.71 5.30 -12.88
C VAL A 53 10.45 6.62 -13.61
N SER A 54 10.00 6.57 -14.85
CA SER A 54 9.67 7.74 -15.68
C SER A 54 8.19 8.10 -15.70
N PHE A 55 7.35 7.35 -15.00
CA PHE A 55 5.92 7.61 -14.93
C PHE A 55 5.34 7.13 -13.60
N CYS A 56 4.73 8.04 -12.88
CA CYS A 56 3.80 7.75 -11.79
C CYS A 56 2.51 8.56 -12.01
N LEU A 57 1.44 8.07 -11.45
CA LEU A 57 0.16 8.77 -11.38
C LEU A 57 -0.28 8.81 -9.93
N ALA A 58 -0.56 10.00 -9.43
CA ALA A 58 -1.13 10.23 -8.11
C ALA A 58 -2.53 10.81 -8.24
N LEU A 59 -3.37 10.52 -7.27
CA LEU A 59 -4.73 11.03 -7.16
C LEU A 59 -4.87 11.89 -5.91
N GLY A 60 -5.66 12.94 -6.01
CA GLY A 60 -6.00 13.83 -4.91
C GLY A 60 -7.25 14.65 -5.21
N SER A 61 -7.47 15.68 -4.43
CA SER A 61 -8.58 16.60 -4.63
C SER A 61 -8.18 18.03 -4.28
N ASN A 62 -8.80 18.99 -4.94
CA ASN A 62 -8.78 20.39 -4.58
C ASN A 62 -10.23 20.79 -4.22
N GLY A 63 -10.51 20.84 -2.91
CA GLY A 63 -11.89 20.92 -2.45
C GLY A 63 -12.71 19.72 -2.96
N PRO A 64 -13.86 19.96 -3.61
CA PRO A 64 -14.70 18.89 -4.15
C PRO A 64 -14.21 18.32 -5.49
N GLU A 65 -13.18 18.92 -6.11
CA GLU A 65 -12.71 18.56 -7.44
C GLU A 65 -11.62 17.47 -7.35
N PRO A 66 -11.88 16.24 -7.83
CA PRO A 66 -10.87 15.20 -7.90
C PRO A 66 -9.85 15.49 -9.02
N GLU A 67 -8.60 15.35 -8.69
CA GLU A 67 -7.46 15.67 -9.58
C GLU A 67 -6.49 14.51 -9.70
N SER A 68 -5.83 14.43 -10.85
CA SER A 68 -4.70 13.52 -11.09
C SER A 68 -3.42 14.29 -11.41
N PHE A 69 -2.32 13.81 -10.85
CA PHE A 69 -0.97 14.35 -11.06
C PHE A 69 -0.10 13.30 -11.69
N GLN A 70 0.77 13.71 -12.59
CA GLN A 70 1.71 12.82 -13.27
C GLN A 70 3.16 13.21 -13.00
N TRP A 71 3.98 12.20 -12.74
CA TRP A 71 5.42 12.27 -12.80
C TRP A 71 5.91 11.97 -14.21
N ASN A 72 6.69 12.84 -14.80
CA ASN A 72 7.20 12.70 -16.16
C ASN A 72 8.67 12.22 -16.23
N GLY A 73 9.26 11.88 -15.06
CA GLY A 73 10.65 11.50 -14.91
C GLY A 73 11.54 12.65 -14.38
N SER A 74 11.01 13.87 -14.27
CA SER A 74 11.72 15.04 -13.73
C SER A 74 10.87 15.86 -12.76
N ASP A 75 9.60 16.05 -13.07
CA ASP A 75 8.69 16.89 -12.28
C ASP A 75 7.30 16.29 -12.19
N TRP A 76 6.60 16.61 -11.12
CA TRP A 76 5.16 16.37 -10.96
C TRP A 76 4.37 17.55 -11.52
N ALA A 77 3.32 17.25 -12.26
CA ALA A 77 2.41 18.24 -12.82
C ALA A 77 0.96 17.79 -12.71
N LEU A 78 0.04 18.75 -12.60
CA LEU A 78 -1.39 18.49 -12.74
C LEU A 78 -1.65 17.92 -14.14
N SER A 79 -2.20 16.72 -14.20
CA SER A 79 -2.48 16.04 -15.48
C SER A 79 -3.89 16.29 -15.96
N ALA A 80 -4.88 16.07 -15.09
CA ALA A 80 -6.27 16.25 -15.42
C ALA A 80 -7.14 16.36 -14.17
N ARG A 81 -8.27 17.03 -14.30
CA ARG A 81 -9.41 16.89 -13.37
C ARG A 81 -10.24 15.70 -13.79
N ILE A 82 -10.75 14.96 -12.82
CA ILE A 82 -11.49 13.71 -13.03
C ILE A 82 -12.96 13.95 -12.69
N GLY A 83 -13.82 13.83 -13.69
CA GLY A 83 -15.24 14.21 -13.53
C GLY A 83 -15.45 15.71 -13.71
N GLN A 84 -16.61 16.09 -14.19
CA GLN A 84 -16.86 17.51 -14.51
C GLN A 84 -17.88 18.19 -13.62
N GLU A 85 -18.67 17.48 -12.85
CA GLU A 85 -19.79 18.08 -12.12
C GLU A 85 -20.15 17.38 -10.81
N ASP A 86 -19.49 16.28 -10.46
CA ASP A 86 -19.90 15.45 -9.32
C ASP A 86 -18.81 15.41 -8.25
N GLU A 87 -19.18 15.68 -7.02
CA GLU A 87 -18.38 15.48 -5.83
C GLU A 87 -17.97 13.99 -5.75
N SER A 88 -16.84 13.66 -6.36
CA SER A 88 -16.28 12.31 -6.35
C SER A 88 -15.07 12.24 -5.45
N ASN A 89 -14.95 11.17 -4.67
CA ASN A 89 -13.76 10.84 -3.91
C ASN A 89 -12.97 9.77 -4.63
N LEU A 90 -11.67 10.02 -4.81
CA LEU A 90 -10.73 9.06 -5.37
C LEU A 90 -9.94 8.41 -4.25
N ASN A 91 -10.12 7.10 -4.07
CA ASN A 91 -9.52 6.36 -2.98
C ASN A 91 -8.30 5.52 -3.40
N GLY A 92 -8.32 5.00 -4.63
CA GLY A 92 -7.28 4.09 -5.09
C GLY A 92 -6.96 4.21 -6.57
N THR A 93 -5.71 3.92 -6.94
CA THR A 93 -5.27 3.84 -8.34
C THR A 93 -4.32 2.68 -8.58
N SER A 94 -4.35 2.12 -9.78
CA SER A 94 -3.41 1.11 -10.24
C SER A 94 -3.11 1.27 -11.72
N CYS A 95 -1.85 1.50 -12.06
CA CYS A 95 -1.35 1.64 -13.43
C CYS A 95 -0.65 0.35 -13.89
N VAL A 96 -0.98 -0.10 -15.08
CA VAL A 96 -0.27 -1.16 -15.80
C VAL A 96 0.81 -0.56 -16.70
N SER A 97 0.57 0.65 -17.19
CA SER A 97 1.49 1.43 -18.01
C SER A 97 1.17 2.92 -17.90
N ALA A 98 1.97 3.78 -18.53
CA ALA A 98 1.69 5.22 -18.63
C ALA A 98 0.39 5.55 -19.37
N THR A 99 -0.13 4.62 -20.15
CA THR A 99 -1.36 4.79 -20.94
C THR A 99 -2.52 3.93 -20.46
N TYR A 100 -2.39 3.28 -19.30
CA TYR A 100 -3.45 2.46 -18.73
C TYR A 100 -3.41 2.48 -17.22
N CYS A 101 -4.26 3.30 -16.61
CA CYS A 101 -4.47 3.31 -15.17
C CYS A 101 -5.97 3.23 -14.87
N LEU A 102 -6.33 2.54 -13.81
CA LEU A 102 -7.66 2.61 -13.22
C LEU A 102 -7.61 3.46 -11.95
N ALA A 103 -8.63 4.27 -11.77
CA ALA A 103 -8.94 4.95 -10.52
C ALA A 103 -10.29 4.46 -10.01
N VAL A 104 -10.41 4.32 -8.69
CA VAL A 104 -11.65 3.91 -8.03
C VAL A 104 -11.95 4.79 -6.83
N GLY A 105 -13.23 4.85 -6.48
CA GLY A 105 -13.70 5.64 -5.35
C GLY A 105 -15.22 5.56 -5.23
N TRP A 106 -15.82 6.69 -4.93
CA TRP A 106 -17.28 6.81 -4.84
C TRP A 106 -17.74 8.19 -5.28
N ASN A 107 -18.98 8.27 -5.72
CA ASN A 107 -19.63 9.48 -6.21
C ASN A 107 -20.76 9.87 -5.25
N PHE A 108 -20.74 11.11 -4.79
CA PHE A 108 -21.70 11.60 -3.79
C PHE A 108 -23.08 11.90 -4.37
N TYR A 109 -23.14 12.33 -5.62
CA TYR A 109 -24.35 12.92 -6.23
C TYR A 109 -25.56 11.99 -6.28
N HIS A 110 -25.35 10.68 -6.31
CA HIS A 110 -26.42 9.68 -6.33
C HIS A 110 -26.53 8.86 -5.03
N GLY A 111 -26.05 9.42 -3.90
CA GLY A 111 -26.14 8.79 -2.59
C GLY A 111 -25.03 7.77 -2.31
N SER A 112 -23.79 8.13 -2.64
CA SER A 112 -22.59 7.31 -2.46
C SER A 112 -22.66 6.00 -3.27
N THR A 113 -22.47 6.11 -4.56
CA THR A 113 -22.31 4.96 -5.47
C THR A 113 -20.83 4.71 -5.73
N ALA A 114 -20.42 3.46 -5.78
CA ALA A 114 -19.09 3.07 -6.22
C ALA A 114 -18.82 3.61 -7.64
N ALA A 115 -17.64 4.13 -7.86
CA ALA A 115 -17.25 4.78 -9.10
C ALA A 115 -15.86 4.34 -9.54
N ALA A 116 -15.64 4.29 -10.85
CA ALA A 116 -14.38 3.92 -11.45
C ALA A 116 -14.11 4.73 -12.73
N TRP A 117 -12.83 4.94 -13.02
CA TRP A 117 -12.38 5.69 -14.20
C TRP A 117 -11.18 5.00 -14.84
N LEU A 118 -11.07 5.13 -16.16
CA LEU A 118 -9.95 4.65 -16.96
C LEU A 118 -9.17 5.80 -17.57
N TRP A 119 -7.87 5.83 -17.31
CA TRP A 119 -6.88 6.67 -17.98
C TRP A 119 -6.32 5.97 -19.21
N ASN A 120 -6.33 6.65 -20.36
CA ASN A 120 -5.85 6.13 -21.64
C ASN A 120 -4.51 6.71 -22.09
N GLY A 121 -3.85 7.48 -21.23
CA GLY A 121 -2.60 8.19 -21.54
C GLY A 121 -2.80 9.67 -21.85
N SER A 122 -4.05 10.12 -22.01
CA SER A 122 -4.39 11.53 -22.34
C SER A 122 -5.63 12.05 -21.64
N SER A 123 -6.56 11.19 -21.31
CA SER A 123 -7.84 11.57 -20.70
C SER A 123 -8.41 10.46 -19.82
N TRP A 124 -9.26 10.86 -18.88
CA TRP A 124 -10.07 9.96 -18.08
C TRP A 124 -11.44 9.71 -18.72
N SER A 125 -11.91 8.49 -18.62
CA SER A 125 -13.28 8.10 -19.01
C SER A 125 -13.96 7.38 -17.87
N ASN A 126 -15.24 7.69 -17.62
CA ASN A 126 -16.04 7.04 -16.59
C ASN A 126 -16.30 5.58 -16.96
N LEU A 127 -16.23 4.71 -15.99
CA LEU A 127 -16.62 3.30 -16.09
C LEU A 127 -17.79 3.04 -15.14
N THR A 128 -18.69 2.14 -15.57
CA THR A 128 -19.79 1.70 -14.70
C THR A 128 -19.27 0.66 -13.72
N ALA A 129 -19.14 1.03 -12.45
CA ALA A 129 -18.83 0.10 -11.36
C ALA A 129 -20.06 -0.75 -10.98
N TYR A 130 -19.83 -1.89 -10.36
CA TYR A 130 -20.89 -2.71 -9.80
C TYR A 130 -21.38 -2.10 -8.47
N ASN A 131 -22.68 -1.92 -8.33
CA ASN A 131 -23.30 -1.33 -7.16
C ASN A 131 -24.34 -2.31 -6.61
N PRO A 132 -24.00 -3.16 -5.59
CA PRO A 132 -24.93 -4.16 -5.03
C PRO A 132 -26.09 -3.54 -4.26
N ALA A 133 -25.97 -2.28 -3.84
CA ALA A 133 -27.01 -1.51 -3.19
C ALA A 133 -27.32 -0.24 -3.99
N THR A 134 -28.49 0.33 -3.79
CA THR A 134 -28.90 1.57 -4.49
C THR A 134 -28.12 2.78 -4.00
N LYS A 135 -27.55 2.73 -2.80
CA LYS A 135 -26.75 3.77 -2.13
C LYS A 135 -25.69 3.13 -1.25
N TRP A 136 -24.75 3.95 -0.76
CA TRP A 136 -23.74 3.53 0.23
C TRP A 136 -22.81 2.43 -0.29
N ASN A 137 -22.35 2.59 -1.53
CA ASN A 137 -21.28 1.75 -2.09
C ASN A 137 -20.01 2.60 -2.24
N SER A 138 -18.88 2.05 -1.89
CA SER A 138 -17.56 2.67 -2.06
C SER A 138 -16.56 1.63 -2.51
N LEU A 139 -15.67 2.00 -3.43
CA LEU A 139 -14.43 1.29 -3.69
C LEU A 139 -13.29 2.03 -3.03
N ASN A 140 -12.49 1.31 -2.24
CA ASN A 140 -11.40 1.90 -1.46
C ASN A 140 -10.03 1.66 -2.09
N ALA A 141 -9.86 0.54 -2.78
CA ALA A 141 -8.60 0.20 -3.43
C ALA A 141 -8.80 -0.58 -4.72
N VAL A 142 -7.82 -0.49 -5.62
CA VAL A 142 -7.77 -1.27 -6.87
C VAL A 142 -6.34 -1.78 -7.12
N LYS A 143 -6.22 -3.01 -7.62
CA LYS A 143 -4.96 -3.60 -8.07
C LYS A 143 -5.13 -4.28 -9.43
N CYS A 144 -4.39 -3.80 -10.41
CA CYS A 144 -4.32 -4.38 -11.75
C CYS A 144 -3.12 -5.33 -11.87
N VAL A 145 -3.37 -6.51 -12.40
CA VAL A 145 -2.35 -7.47 -12.83
C VAL A 145 -2.06 -7.28 -14.33
N SER A 146 -3.08 -6.87 -15.08
CA SER A 146 -3.01 -6.53 -16.50
C SER A 146 -4.13 -5.56 -16.87
N ALA A 147 -4.13 -5.05 -18.09
CA ALA A 147 -5.22 -4.22 -18.61
C ALA A 147 -6.58 -4.95 -18.69
N SER A 148 -6.56 -6.28 -18.69
CA SER A 148 -7.75 -7.14 -18.73
C SER A 148 -8.05 -7.84 -17.40
N TYR A 149 -7.34 -7.51 -16.32
CA TYR A 149 -7.61 -8.06 -15.00
C TYR A 149 -7.21 -7.12 -13.89
N CYS A 150 -8.19 -6.55 -13.21
CA CYS A 150 -7.99 -5.79 -11.99
C CYS A 150 -9.03 -6.21 -10.94
N GLU A 151 -8.63 -6.21 -9.68
CA GLU A 151 -9.51 -6.37 -8.52
C GLU A 151 -9.69 -5.04 -7.84
N ALA A 152 -10.92 -4.68 -7.51
CA ALA A 152 -11.25 -3.54 -6.66
C ALA A 152 -12.03 -4.01 -5.45
N VAL A 153 -11.77 -3.37 -4.30
CA VAL A 153 -12.42 -3.73 -3.04
C VAL A 153 -12.92 -2.49 -2.30
N GLY A 154 -13.86 -2.71 -1.40
CA GLY A 154 -14.45 -1.65 -0.61
C GLY A 154 -15.57 -2.14 0.31
N SER A 155 -16.65 -1.39 0.37
CA SER A 155 -17.82 -1.74 1.18
C SER A 155 -19.13 -1.27 0.56
N TYR A 156 -20.22 -1.88 1.00
CA TYR A 156 -21.58 -1.41 0.72
C TYR A 156 -22.48 -1.58 1.95
N SER A 157 -23.55 -0.78 2.01
CA SER A 157 -24.62 -0.92 2.98
C SER A 157 -25.96 -1.03 2.26
N LYS A 158 -26.82 -1.95 2.70
CA LYS A 158 -28.12 -2.17 2.02
C LYS A 158 -29.07 -0.99 2.18
N TYR A 159 -29.01 -0.31 3.30
CA TYR A 159 -29.79 0.89 3.65
C TYR A 159 -29.05 1.69 4.73
N GLU A 160 -29.44 2.93 4.92
CA GLU A 160 -28.87 3.82 5.94
C GLU A 160 -28.96 3.19 7.35
N GLY A 161 -27.86 3.18 8.09
CA GLY A 161 -27.77 2.58 9.42
C GLY A 161 -27.66 1.05 9.42
N SER A 162 -27.71 0.38 8.27
CA SER A 162 -27.34 -1.05 8.22
C SER A 162 -25.81 -1.17 8.30
N GLY A 163 -25.32 -2.26 8.89
CA GLY A 163 -23.89 -2.56 8.91
C GLY A 163 -23.31 -2.62 7.48
N GLN A 164 -22.04 -2.27 7.37
CA GLN A 164 -21.29 -2.39 6.12
C GLN A 164 -20.96 -3.86 5.83
N HIS A 165 -20.91 -4.20 4.56
CA HIS A 165 -20.49 -5.49 4.03
C HIS A 165 -19.31 -5.30 3.09
N ALA A 166 -18.38 -6.24 3.09
CA ALA A 166 -17.26 -6.25 2.17
C ALA A 166 -17.73 -6.33 0.71
N LEU A 167 -17.19 -5.45 -0.13
CA LEU A 167 -17.40 -5.38 -1.57
C LEU A 167 -16.12 -5.80 -2.29
N ALA A 168 -16.24 -6.63 -3.32
CA ALA A 168 -15.19 -6.89 -4.27
C ALA A 168 -15.74 -6.93 -5.69
N GLU A 169 -14.96 -6.44 -6.64
CA GLU A 169 -15.29 -6.38 -8.07
C GLU A 169 -14.08 -6.75 -8.92
N VAL A 170 -14.32 -7.42 -10.04
CA VAL A 170 -13.31 -7.72 -11.04
C VAL A 170 -13.56 -6.96 -12.33
N TRP A 171 -12.50 -6.36 -12.87
CA TRP A 171 -12.44 -5.79 -14.20
C TRP A 171 -11.88 -6.79 -15.20
N ASN A 172 -12.58 -7.03 -16.31
CA ASN A 172 -12.17 -7.97 -17.34
C ASN A 172 -11.58 -7.33 -18.61
N GLY A 173 -11.28 -6.04 -18.56
CA GLY A 173 -10.83 -5.23 -19.69
C GLY A 173 -11.95 -4.43 -20.37
N SER A 174 -13.21 -4.67 -20.00
CA SER A 174 -14.37 -3.99 -20.60
C SER A 174 -15.49 -3.65 -19.60
N THR A 175 -15.69 -4.49 -18.58
CA THR A 175 -16.77 -4.35 -17.60
C THR A 175 -16.32 -4.74 -16.20
N TRP A 176 -16.88 -4.07 -15.20
CA TRP A 176 -16.80 -4.47 -13.81
C TRP A 176 -17.89 -5.47 -13.48
N THR A 177 -17.55 -6.49 -12.71
CA THR A 177 -18.48 -7.52 -12.24
C THR A 177 -18.27 -7.76 -10.76
N GLY A 178 -19.36 -7.72 -9.99
CA GLY A 178 -19.32 -7.97 -8.56
C GLY A 178 -18.91 -9.40 -8.23
N GLN A 179 -18.04 -9.53 -7.24
CA GLN A 179 -17.59 -10.80 -6.70
C GLN A 179 -18.02 -10.90 -5.24
N PRO A 180 -18.90 -11.82 -4.85
CA PRO A 180 -19.36 -11.92 -3.46
C PRO A 180 -18.21 -12.31 -2.51
N VAL A 181 -18.02 -11.51 -1.47
CA VAL A 181 -17.18 -11.87 -0.33
C VAL A 181 -18.07 -12.54 0.71
N ASN A 182 -18.21 -13.84 0.63
CA ASN A 182 -19.13 -14.61 1.45
C ASN A 182 -18.43 -15.50 2.47
N GLY A 183 -18.85 -15.40 3.72
CA GLY A 183 -18.59 -16.40 4.76
C GLY A 183 -19.65 -17.51 4.79
N ALA A 184 -19.58 -18.37 5.77
CA ALA A 184 -20.54 -19.48 5.94
C ALA A 184 -22.01 -19.02 6.14
N LYS A 185 -22.22 -17.77 6.55
CA LYS A 185 -23.56 -17.20 6.85
C LYS A 185 -24.01 -16.12 5.86
N GLY A 186 -23.34 -15.98 4.71
CA GLY A 186 -23.63 -14.95 3.70
C GLY A 186 -22.56 -13.86 3.61
N PRO A 187 -22.93 -12.64 3.13
CA PRO A 187 -22.00 -11.54 2.97
C PRO A 187 -21.23 -11.25 4.26
N VAL A 188 -19.91 -11.07 4.13
CA VAL A 188 -19.04 -10.79 5.29
C VAL A 188 -19.25 -9.36 5.75
N PRO A 189 -19.57 -9.12 7.03
CA PRO A 189 -19.62 -7.78 7.59
C PRO A 189 -18.23 -7.15 7.61
N GLY A 190 -18.15 -5.87 7.31
CA GLY A 190 -16.91 -5.09 7.39
C GLY A 190 -16.59 -4.32 6.10
N VAL A 191 -15.45 -3.69 6.11
CA VAL A 191 -14.89 -2.89 5.02
C VAL A 191 -13.59 -3.54 4.57
N LEU A 192 -13.30 -3.51 3.29
CA LEU A 192 -11.98 -3.82 2.74
C LEU A 192 -11.34 -2.50 2.29
N ASP A 193 -10.19 -2.18 2.85
CA ASP A 193 -9.50 -0.90 2.64
C ASP A 193 -8.36 -1.02 1.62
N ALA A 194 -7.77 -2.19 1.49
CA ALA A 194 -6.66 -2.43 0.57
C ALA A 194 -6.75 -3.79 -0.12
N VAL A 195 -6.19 -3.88 -1.34
CA VAL A 195 -6.08 -5.12 -2.11
C VAL A 195 -4.73 -5.21 -2.80
N ALA A 196 -4.14 -6.40 -2.77
CA ALA A 196 -2.92 -6.73 -3.50
C ALA A 196 -3.07 -8.07 -4.21
N CYS A 197 -2.61 -8.15 -5.46
CA CYS A 197 -2.64 -9.35 -6.27
C CYS A 197 -1.23 -9.77 -6.68
N ALA A 198 -0.87 -11.00 -6.38
CA ALA A 198 0.34 -11.62 -6.91
C ALA A 198 0.10 -12.21 -8.31
N SER A 199 -1.14 -12.50 -8.67
CA SER A 199 -1.60 -12.95 -9.99
C SER A 199 -3.13 -12.80 -10.08
N ALA A 200 -3.70 -12.98 -11.26
CA ALA A 200 -5.16 -13.02 -11.48
C ALA A 200 -5.90 -14.13 -10.69
N SER A 201 -5.18 -15.11 -10.17
CA SER A 201 -5.76 -16.20 -9.37
C SER A 201 -5.38 -16.12 -7.89
N ARG A 202 -4.69 -15.05 -7.46
CA ARG A 202 -4.30 -14.88 -6.05
C ARG A 202 -4.21 -13.42 -5.67
N CYS A 203 -5.20 -12.97 -4.92
CA CYS A 203 -5.22 -11.65 -4.30
C CYS A 203 -5.55 -11.79 -2.82
N GLU A 204 -5.07 -10.84 -2.03
CA GLU A 204 -5.41 -10.67 -0.63
C GLU A 204 -5.99 -9.26 -0.44
N ALA A 205 -7.07 -9.17 0.30
CA ALA A 205 -7.70 -7.91 0.66
C ALA A 205 -7.84 -7.82 2.18
N VAL A 206 -7.64 -6.63 2.71
CA VAL A 206 -7.69 -6.36 4.15
C VAL A 206 -8.43 -5.06 4.43
N GLY A 207 -8.95 -4.91 5.66
CA GLY A 207 -9.54 -3.66 6.12
C GLY A 207 -10.17 -3.83 7.49
N GLY A 208 -9.98 -2.85 8.37
CA GLY A 208 -10.42 -3.01 9.75
C GLY A 208 -9.86 -4.29 10.37
N GLY A 209 -10.70 -5.09 10.98
CA GLY A 209 -10.37 -6.42 11.51
C GLY A 209 -10.70 -7.56 10.56
N LEU A 210 -10.69 -7.35 9.25
CA LEU A 210 -11.05 -8.31 8.21
C LEU A 210 -9.90 -8.60 7.25
N ALA A 211 -9.73 -9.87 6.88
CA ALA A 211 -8.96 -10.28 5.72
C ALA A 211 -9.75 -11.25 4.85
N ALA A 212 -9.54 -11.20 3.54
CA ALA A 212 -10.14 -12.11 2.58
C ALA A 212 -9.15 -12.46 1.47
N GLY A 213 -9.13 -13.71 1.04
CA GLY A 213 -8.27 -14.22 -0.02
C GLY A 213 -9.06 -14.65 -1.25
N TRP A 214 -8.57 -14.27 -2.43
CA TRP A 214 -9.05 -14.70 -3.75
C TRP A 214 -8.23 -15.87 -4.26
N ASN A 215 -8.88 -16.94 -4.65
CA ASN A 215 -8.23 -18.16 -5.14
C ASN A 215 -8.39 -18.40 -6.65
N GLY A 216 -8.80 -17.39 -7.41
CA GLY A 216 -9.10 -17.48 -8.84
C GLY A 216 -10.58 -17.78 -9.15
N THR A 217 -11.38 -18.12 -8.14
CA THR A 217 -12.80 -18.47 -8.33
C THR A 217 -13.73 -17.82 -7.32
N LYS A 218 -13.27 -17.58 -6.10
CA LYS A 218 -14.06 -16.96 -5.03
C LYS A 218 -13.20 -16.26 -3.99
N TRP A 219 -13.75 -15.23 -3.41
CA TRP A 219 -13.26 -14.60 -2.19
C TRP A 219 -13.71 -15.41 -0.96
N SER A 220 -12.81 -15.56 -0.01
CA SER A 220 -13.09 -16.27 1.25
C SER A 220 -12.49 -15.52 2.42
N PRO A 221 -13.24 -15.28 3.51
CA PRO A 221 -12.69 -14.65 4.71
C PRO A 221 -11.59 -15.51 5.32
N GLN A 222 -10.59 -14.85 5.87
CA GLN A 222 -9.42 -15.45 6.49
C GLN A 222 -9.34 -15.04 7.96
N GLY A 223 -8.84 -15.93 8.81
CA GLY A 223 -8.63 -15.64 10.22
C GLY A 223 -7.38 -14.78 10.41
N LEU A 224 -7.52 -13.66 11.13
CA LEU A 224 -6.43 -12.80 11.58
C LEU A 224 -6.00 -13.20 13.00
N PRO A 225 -4.74 -12.92 13.40
CA PRO A 225 -4.31 -12.97 14.79
C PRO A 225 -5.20 -12.09 15.67
N ALA A 226 -5.41 -12.52 16.91
CA ALA A 226 -6.16 -11.71 17.87
C ALA A 226 -5.29 -10.56 18.39
N VAL A 227 -5.60 -9.34 17.95
CA VAL A 227 -4.93 -8.12 18.36
C VAL A 227 -5.97 -7.13 18.88
N ASN A 228 -5.69 -6.53 20.05
CA ASN A 228 -6.61 -5.56 20.64
C ASN A 228 -6.67 -4.30 19.75
N GLY A 229 -7.88 -3.92 19.31
CA GLY A 229 -8.09 -2.77 18.44
C GLY A 229 -7.36 -2.86 17.09
N GLY A 230 -7.01 -4.06 16.63
CA GLY A 230 -6.29 -4.26 15.37
C GLY A 230 -7.10 -3.77 14.16
N GLN A 231 -6.50 -2.89 13.37
CA GLN A 231 -7.03 -2.35 12.12
C GLN A 231 -5.97 -2.47 11.04
N LEU A 232 -6.31 -3.04 9.89
CA LEU A 232 -5.40 -3.18 8.76
C LEU A 232 -5.75 -2.14 7.69
N HIS A 233 -4.77 -1.38 7.23
CA HIS A 233 -4.93 -0.28 6.28
C HIS A 233 -4.31 -0.56 4.92
N GLY A 234 -3.22 -1.32 4.88
CA GLY A 234 -2.49 -1.61 3.66
C GLY A 234 -2.12 -3.08 3.53
N VAL A 235 -2.04 -3.58 2.30
CA VAL A 235 -1.53 -4.92 2.00
C VAL A 235 -0.70 -4.89 0.73
N SER A 236 0.40 -5.64 0.72
CA SER A 236 1.21 -5.86 -0.47
C SER A 236 1.65 -7.31 -0.56
N CYS A 237 1.56 -7.88 -1.77
CA CYS A 237 1.86 -9.28 -2.01
C CYS A 237 3.10 -9.45 -2.89
N TYR A 238 3.91 -10.43 -2.54
CA TYR A 238 5.00 -10.96 -3.36
C TYR A 238 4.70 -12.42 -3.72
N ARG A 239 5.57 -13.05 -4.51
CA ARG A 239 5.32 -14.37 -5.12
C ARG A 239 4.66 -15.42 -4.23
N THR A 240 4.99 -15.50 -2.93
CA THR A 240 4.56 -16.58 -2.03
C THR A 240 3.83 -16.12 -0.78
N GLY A 241 3.81 -14.82 -0.52
CA GLY A 241 3.20 -14.28 0.69
C GLY A 241 2.76 -12.84 0.52
N CYS A 242 2.20 -12.29 1.59
CA CYS A 242 1.81 -10.88 1.65
C CYS A 242 2.19 -10.31 3.02
N THR A 243 2.40 -9.00 3.07
CA THR A 243 2.49 -8.25 4.32
C THR A 243 1.34 -7.27 4.37
N SER A 244 0.65 -7.23 5.47
CA SER A 244 -0.37 -6.23 5.78
C SER A 244 0.11 -5.38 6.94
N VAL A 245 -0.27 -4.10 6.91
CA VAL A 245 0.10 -3.14 7.95
C VAL A 245 -1.10 -2.29 8.36
N GLY A 246 -0.98 -1.72 9.55
CA GLY A 246 -2.04 -0.91 10.11
C GLY A 246 -1.72 -0.50 11.55
N THR A 247 -2.75 -0.53 12.40
CA THR A 247 -2.67 -0.07 13.79
C THR A 247 -3.23 -1.10 14.78
N SER A 248 -2.78 -0.99 16.01
CA SER A 248 -3.32 -1.72 17.18
C SER A 248 -3.43 -0.78 18.37
N SER A 249 -4.20 -1.18 19.38
CA SER A 249 -4.32 -0.42 20.63
C SER A 249 -3.52 -1.08 21.73
N SER A 250 -2.61 -0.34 22.38
CA SER A 250 -1.83 -0.83 23.51
C SER A 250 -1.67 0.25 24.55
N GLY A 251 -1.98 -0.09 25.81
CA GLY A 251 -1.57 0.67 27.00
C GLY A 251 -1.96 2.16 27.11
N GLY A 252 -2.72 2.71 26.15
CA GLY A 252 -3.15 4.11 26.13
C GLY A 252 -2.77 4.88 24.87
N GLY A 253 -2.21 4.22 23.86
CA GLY A 253 -1.87 4.80 22.54
C GLY A 253 -2.21 3.88 21.37
N ILE A 254 -1.98 4.40 20.18
CA ILE A 254 -2.07 3.65 18.92
C ILE A 254 -0.65 3.24 18.51
N GLU A 255 -0.45 1.98 18.24
CA GLU A 255 0.81 1.42 17.79
C GLU A 255 0.69 0.84 16.40
N THR A 256 1.80 0.73 15.69
CA THR A 256 1.88 0.06 14.40
C THR A 256 1.59 -1.44 14.53
N LEU A 257 0.92 -1.98 13.53
CA LEU A 257 0.62 -3.42 13.39
C LEU A 257 1.18 -3.92 12.06
N ALA A 258 1.85 -5.06 12.08
CA ALA A 258 2.23 -5.78 10.89
C ALA A 258 1.85 -7.26 10.99
N GLU A 259 1.29 -7.79 9.92
CA GLU A 259 0.94 -9.19 9.78
C GLU A 259 1.45 -9.75 8.45
N THR A 260 1.86 -11.00 8.44
CA THR A 260 2.34 -11.68 7.24
C THR A 260 1.47 -12.87 6.91
N TRP A 261 1.11 -13.01 5.63
CA TRP A 261 0.46 -14.17 5.05
C TRP A 261 1.49 -15.09 4.42
N ASN A 262 1.51 -16.34 4.82
CA ASN A 262 2.47 -17.34 4.32
C ASN A 262 1.89 -18.31 3.27
N GLY A 263 0.70 -18.01 2.75
CA GLY A 263 -0.05 -18.87 1.84
C GLY A 263 -1.08 -19.77 2.53
N ALA A 264 -1.08 -19.82 3.88
CA ALA A 264 -1.99 -20.66 4.66
C ALA A 264 -2.64 -19.91 5.83
N ARG A 265 -1.93 -19.01 6.47
CA ARG A 265 -2.43 -18.23 7.62
C ARG A 265 -1.73 -16.88 7.74
N TRP A 266 -2.42 -15.93 8.35
CA TRP A 266 -1.85 -14.68 8.84
C TRP A 266 -1.14 -14.91 10.18
N ALA A 267 -0.05 -14.22 10.39
CA ALA A 267 0.71 -14.24 11.63
C ALA A 267 1.29 -12.86 11.90
N LEU A 268 1.35 -12.47 13.18
CA LEU A 268 2.01 -11.22 13.58
C LEU A 268 3.46 -11.23 13.17
N GLN A 269 3.91 -10.11 12.60
CA GLN A 269 5.31 -9.86 12.31
C GLN A 269 5.92 -9.11 13.49
N SER A 270 6.90 -9.71 14.14
CA SER A 270 7.57 -9.13 15.31
C SER A 270 9.08 -9.09 15.07
N PRO A 271 9.79 -8.07 15.55
CA PRO A 271 9.27 -6.90 16.27
C PRO A 271 8.49 -5.97 15.36
N VAL A 272 7.45 -5.35 15.88
CA VAL A 272 6.72 -4.28 15.21
C VAL A 272 7.56 -3.00 15.34
N GLY A 273 7.56 -2.16 14.29
CA GLY A 273 8.43 -0.99 14.16
C GLY A 273 8.22 0.12 15.19
N SER A 274 8.83 1.26 14.94
CA SER A 274 8.80 2.51 15.71
C SER A 274 9.37 2.48 17.13
N GLY A 275 10.15 1.46 17.50
CA GLY A 275 10.83 1.43 18.82
C GLY A 275 11.84 2.56 19.08
N ASN A 276 12.10 3.40 18.08
CA ASN A 276 13.05 4.52 18.20
C ASN A 276 12.39 5.89 18.37
N VAL A 277 11.05 5.99 18.23
CA VAL A 277 10.35 7.28 18.41
C VAL A 277 9.96 7.41 19.87
N THR A 278 10.90 7.85 20.70
CA THR A 278 10.73 7.95 22.17
C THR A 278 9.70 8.99 22.61
N GLU A 279 9.23 9.85 21.71
CA GLU A 279 8.28 10.93 21.98
C GLU A 279 6.91 10.67 21.30
N ALA A 280 6.73 9.56 20.60
CA ALA A 280 5.47 9.25 19.91
C ALA A 280 4.36 8.94 20.92
N VAL A 281 3.21 9.59 20.71
CA VAL A 281 1.94 9.27 21.41
C VAL A 281 1.19 8.22 20.59
N ASN A 282 1.19 8.36 19.27
CA ASN A 282 0.61 7.41 18.33
C ASN A 282 1.54 7.18 17.15
N THR A 283 1.48 6.00 16.57
CA THR A 283 2.21 5.66 15.36
C THR A 283 1.30 4.85 14.43
N ILE A 284 1.20 5.29 13.18
CA ILE A 284 0.27 4.73 12.20
C ILE A 284 1.03 4.36 10.93
N TRP A 285 0.86 3.11 10.45
CA TRP A 285 1.26 2.73 9.10
C TRP A 285 0.04 2.70 8.18
N SER A 286 0.09 3.50 7.12
CA SER A 286 -1.00 3.67 6.17
C SER A 286 -0.86 2.78 4.94
N ALA A 287 0.36 2.60 4.43
CA ALA A 287 0.61 1.84 3.23
C ALA A 287 1.88 0.99 3.34
N VAL A 288 1.91 -0.11 2.57
CA VAL A 288 3.05 -1.03 2.47
C VAL A 288 3.30 -1.42 1.03
N HIS A 289 4.58 -1.54 0.65
CA HIS A 289 5.02 -2.16 -0.60
C HIS A 289 6.06 -3.23 -0.33
N CYS A 290 5.84 -4.43 -0.88
CA CYS A 290 6.74 -5.56 -0.75
C CYS A 290 7.37 -5.90 -2.09
N GLY A 291 8.67 -5.62 -2.25
CA GLY A 291 9.42 -6.09 -3.41
C GLY A 291 9.79 -7.57 -3.30
N ARG A 292 10.09 -8.04 -2.08
CA ARG A 292 10.44 -9.44 -1.71
C ARG A 292 10.04 -9.69 -0.26
N ALA A 293 10.04 -10.96 0.17
CA ALA A 293 9.79 -11.36 1.57
C ALA A 293 10.69 -10.67 2.62
N SER A 294 11.91 -10.30 2.23
CA SER A 294 12.92 -9.68 3.09
C SER A 294 13.10 -8.18 2.87
N ASN A 295 12.24 -7.56 2.06
CA ASN A 295 12.34 -6.12 1.77
C ASN A 295 10.94 -5.57 1.55
N SER A 296 10.37 -5.02 2.59
CA SER A 296 9.10 -4.30 2.57
C SER A 296 9.34 -2.89 3.06
N THR A 297 8.70 -1.92 2.44
CA THR A 297 8.70 -0.52 2.86
C THR A 297 7.30 -0.15 3.30
N VAL A 298 7.19 0.56 4.41
CA VAL A 298 5.94 1.12 4.94
C VAL A 298 6.06 2.62 5.03
N VAL A 299 4.92 3.30 4.93
CA VAL A 299 4.82 4.74 5.16
C VAL A 299 3.58 5.06 5.98
N GLY A 300 3.62 6.20 6.67
CA GLY A 300 2.54 6.67 7.51
C GLY A 300 2.91 7.95 8.25
N GLU A 301 2.53 8.02 9.52
CA GLU A 301 2.83 9.13 10.41
C GLU A 301 3.14 8.67 11.83
N TRP A 302 3.75 9.54 12.60
CA TRP A 302 3.80 9.46 14.05
C TRP A 302 3.47 10.81 14.68
N ASP A 303 2.78 10.77 15.82
CA ASP A 303 2.33 11.95 16.53
C ASP A 303 3.21 12.19 17.74
N SER A 304 3.67 13.42 17.90
CA SER A 304 4.13 13.94 19.18
C SER A 304 2.96 14.64 19.89
N ALA A 305 3.19 15.09 21.14
CA ALA A 305 2.18 15.86 21.88
C ALA A 305 1.73 17.17 21.18
N SER A 306 2.46 17.62 20.16
CA SER A 306 2.24 18.94 19.54
C SER A 306 2.18 18.91 18.00
N ASN A 307 2.60 17.82 17.35
CA ASN A 307 2.70 17.78 15.88
C ASN A 307 2.72 16.35 15.34
N ASN A 308 2.34 16.18 14.06
CA ASN A 308 2.44 14.93 13.33
C ASN A 308 3.61 15.02 12.35
N TYR A 309 4.32 13.93 12.19
CA TYR A 309 5.48 13.81 11.31
C TYR A 309 5.33 12.62 10.37
N THR A 310 5.89 12.74 9.19
CA THR A 310 5.96 11.59 8.26
C THR A 310 6.79 10.47 8.87
N LEU A 311 6.37 9.24 8.58
CA LEU A 311 7.09 8.03 8.98
C LEU A 311 7.30 7.14 7.75
N ALA A 312 8.51 6.59 7.62
CA ALA A 312 8.78 5.46 6.75
C ALA A 312 9.72 4.49 7.44
N GLU A 313 9.48 3.20 7.23
CA GLU A 313 10.35 2.15 7.76
C GLU A 313 10.56 1.06 6.70
N THR A 314 11.73 0.42 6.75
CA THR A 314 12.10 -0.69 5.87
C THR A 314 12.34 -1.95 6.67
N TRP A 315 11.70 -3.05 6.25
CA TRP A 315 11.98 -4.39 6.77
C TRP A 315 13.26 -4.95 6.16
N ASN A 316 14.25 -5.24 6.98
CA ASN A 316 15.56 -5.76 6.53
C ASN A 316 15.67 -7.29 6.57
N GLY A 317 14.54 -7.99 6.78
CA GLY A 317 14.49 -9.44 6.95
C GLY A 317 14.48 -9.91 8.40
N SER A 318 14.75 -9.00 9.38
CA SER A 318 14.79 -9.32 10.81
C SER A 318 14.06 -8.31 11.68
N LYS A 319 14.08 -7.04 11.30
CA LYS A 319 13.42 -5.94 12.01
C LYS A 319 13.06 -4.81 11.04
N TRP A 320 12.12 -3.98 11.44
CA TRP A 320 11.87 -2.70 10.82
C TRP A 320 12.96 -1.71 11.21
N VAL A 321 13.39 -0.90 10.27
CA VAL A 321 14.41 0.14 10.41
C VAL A 321 13.81 1.43 9.91
N GLU A 322 13.84 2.45 10.75
CA GLU A 322 13.34 3.78 10.39
C GLU A 322 14.20 4.40 9.29
N ASP A 323 13.53 4.90 8.26
CA ASP A 323 14.13 5.68 7.18
C ASP A 323 14.09 7.17 7.56
N THR A 324 14.99 7.97 6.99
CA THR A 324 14.91 9.43 7.14
C THR A 324 13.87 9.99 6.19
N THR A 325 12.80 10.62 6.74
CA THR A 325 11.70 11.18 5.96
C THR A 325 11.67 12.70 6.05
N PRO A 326 11.25 13.41 4.98
CA PRO A 326 11.05 14.86 5.03
C PRO A 326 9.72 15.17 5.70
N SER A 327 9.71 16.19 6.57
CA SER A 327 8.49 16.80 7.11
C SER A 327 8.51 18.29 6.77
N PRO A 328 8.13 18.67 5.52
CA PRO A 328 8.29 20.02 5.02
C PRO A 328 7.26 20.98 5.59
N GLY A 329 7.70 22.15 6.05
CA GLY A 329 6.81 23.21 6.55
C GLY A 329 6.43 23.06 8.02
N SER A 330 5.36 23.76 8.43
CA SER A 330 4.80 23.72 9.78
C SER A 330 3.37 23.19 9.73
N GLY A 331 3.04 22.24 10.58
CA GLY A 331 1.71 21.60 10.64
C GLY A 331 1.83 20.08 10.66
N GLY A 332 0.70 19.39 10.65
CA GLY A 332 0.67 17.93 10.59
C GLY A 332 1.12 17.41 9.22
N HIS A 333 1.80 16.27 9.21
CA HIS A 333 2.29 15.62 7.98
C HIS A 333 1.90 14.14 7.99
N HIS A 334 1.36 13.67 6.90
CA HIS A 334 0.91 12.29 6.77
C HIS A 334 1.24 11.73 5.39
N LEU A 335 1.82 10.52 5.33
CA LEU A 335 1.98 9.76 4.09
C LEU A 335 0.85 8.73 4.00
N THR A 336 0.02 8.87 2.97
CA THR A 336 -1.20 8.08 2.79
C THR A 336 -1.00 6.85 1.91
N ALA A 337 -0.16 6.97 0.88
CA ALA A 337 0.02 5.93 -0.12
C ALA A 337 1.47 5.79 -0.57
N LEU A 338 1.80 4.58 -1.04
CA LEU A 338 3.14 4.17 -1.43
C LEU A 338 3.10 3.32 -2.69
N SER A 339 3.99 3.60 -3.63
CA SER A 339 4.23 2.77 -4.80
C SER A 339 5.71 2.68 -5.10
N CYS A 340 6.24 1.45 -5.21
CA CYS A 340 7.62 1.25 -5.66
C CYS A 340 7.62 0.71 -7.10
N THR A 341 8.53 1.24 -7.91
CA THR A 341 8.67 0.84 -9.32
C THR A 341 9.14 -0.62 -9.41
N PRO A 342 8.43 -1.47 -10.18
CA PRO A 342 8.78 -2.88 -10.29
C PRO A 342 10.23 -3.13 -10.71
N GLY A 343 10.90 -4.02 -10.00
CA GLY A 343 12.29 -4.41 -10.31
C GLY A 343 13.37 -3.43 -9.83
N THR A 344 13.00 -2.33 -9.20
CA THR A 344 13.91 -1.32 -8.64
C THR A 344 13.75 -1.22 -7.12
N GLN A 345 14.47 -0.28 -6.49
CA GLN A 345 14.26 0.13 -5.10
C GLN A 345 13.67 1.55 -5.01
N VAL A 346 13.39 2.16 -6.14
CA VAL A 346 12.78 3.49 -6.21
C VAL A 346 11.33 3.41 -5.79
N CYS A 347 10.98 4.13 -4.74
CA CYS A 347 9.64 4.20 -4.19
C CYS A 347 9.16 5.66 -4.13
N THR A 348 7.90 5.87 -4.46
CA THR A 348 7.23 7.16 -4.33
C THR A 348 6.15 7.06 -3.27
N ALA A 349 6.15 7.97 -2.32
CA ALA A 349 5.12 8.14 -1.32
C ALA A 349 4.40 9.47 -1.52
N VAL A 350 3.13 9.49 -1.26
CA VAL A 350 2.28 10.69 -1.36
C VAL A 350 1.45 10.87 -0.10
N GLY A 351 1.02 12.10 0.13
CA GLY A 351 0.22 12.44 1.30
C GLY A 351 -0.17 13.90 1.36
N TRP A 352 -0.24 14.47 2.55
CA TRP A 352 -0.64 15.85 2.77
C TRP A 352 0.14 16.51 3.91
N THR A 353 0.16 17.87 3.87
CA THR A 353 0.66 18.71 4.97
C THR A 353 -0.44 19.60 5.49
N GLY A 354 -0.50 19.83 6.78
CA GLY A 354 -1.45 20.77 7.39
C GLY A 354 -1.21 22.20 6.95
N GLY A 355 -1.79 22.61 5.83
CA GLY A 355 -1.83 24.00 5.36
C GLY A 355 -0.88 24.40 4.23
N THR A 356 -0.10 23.49 3.65
CA THR A 356 0.84 23.83 2.56
C THR A 356 0.68 22.96 1.30
N GLY A 357 -0.30 22.04 1.26
CA GLY A 357 -0.58 21.22 0.08
C GLY A 357 -0.02 19.79 0.16
N PRO A 358 0.09 19.10 -0.98
CA PRO A 358 0.47 17.70 -1.04
C PRO A 358 1.94 17.46 -0.68
N ILE A 359 2.24 16.28 -0.16
CA ILE A 359 3.61 15.76 -0.03
C ILE A 359 3.84 14.75 -1.16
N LEU A 360 4.95 14.95 -1.86
CA LEU A 360 5.48 14.02 -2.83
C LEU A 360 6.91 13.70 -2.40
N ALA A 361 7.19 12.46 -2.08
CA ALA A 361 8.50 12.05 -1.60
C ALA A 361 9.00 10.82 -2.36
N GLU A 362 10.29 10.80 -2.69
CA GLU A 362 10.96 9.69 -3.36
C GLU A 362 12.06 9.13 -2.47
N ARG A 363 12.17 7.82 -2.49
CA ARG A 363 13.26 7.05 -1.93
C ARG A 363 14.08 6.45 -3.07
N ASN A 364 15.38 6.69 -3.08
CA ASN A 364 16.35 6.14 -4.02
C ASN A 364 17.23 5.08 -3.34
#